data_d88b634ef14142a1a759667f0f22fcae
#
_entry.id   d88b634ef14142a1a759667f0f22fcae
#
_cell.length_a   1.000
_cell.length_b   1.000
_cell.length_c   1.000
_cell.angle_alpha   90.00
_cell.angle_beta   90.00
_cell.angle_gamma   90.00
#
_symmetry.space_group_name_H-M   'P 1'
#
loop_
_entity.id
_entity.type
_entity.pdbx_description
1 polymer ?
#
loop_
_entity_poly.entity_id
_entity_poly.type
_entity_poly.pdbx_seq_one_letter_code
_entity_poly.pdbx_strand_id
1 'polypeptide(L)'
;MSTLPIRENLSLPLDEIELRTSRSSGPGGQHANVTASRVEAVFDVQASDTLSDDQKARICARLGPRVTAAAQDTRSQHRNRELALTRLASRLASALEVRRPRTKTRPTRASQRRRIESKKRRADVKRGRRRPDMD
;
A
#
# COMPACT_ATOMS: atom_id res chain seq x y z
N MET A 1 -10.71 13.68 -23.60
CA MET A 1 -11.13 13.46 -22.22
C MET A 1 -9.95 13.07 -21.35
N SER A 2 -9.88 13.66 -20.20
CA SER A 2 -8.80 13.33 -19.27
C SER A 2 -9.12 12.01 -18.57
N THR A 3 -8.11 11.15 -18.49
CA THR A 3 -8.22 9.84 -17.82
C THR A 3 -7.11 9.65 -16.82
N LEU A 4 -7.37 8.83 -15.82
CA LEU A 4 -6.37 8.45 -14.83
C LEU A 4 -5.92 7.01 -15.14
N PRO A 5 -4.67 6.79 -15.56
CA PRO A 5 -4.19 5.45 -15.84
C PRO A 5 -4.01 4.66 -14.53
N ILE A 6 -4.56 3.46 -14.47
CA ILE A 6 -4.46 2.56 -13.32
C ILE A 6 -3.49 1.42 -13.63
N ARG A 7 -3.71 0.74 -14.77
CA ARG A 7 -2.86 -0.36 -15.27
C ARG A 7 -2.71 -0.19 -16.77
N GLU A 8 -1.88 -1.01 -17.41
CA GLU A 8 -1.64 -0.95 -18.86
C GLU A 8 -2.93 -0.92 -19.69
N ASN A 9 -3.91 -1.71 -19.29
CA ASN A 9 -5.19 -1.86 -20.03
C ASN A 9 -6.37 -1.22 -19.32
N LEU A 10 -6.12 -0.43 -18.27
CA LEU A 10 -7.19 0.17 -17.48
C LEU A 10 -6.89 1.62 -17.17
N SER A 11 -7.78 2.50 -17.62
CA SER A 11 -7.76 3.92 -17.24
C SER A 11 -9.17 4.33 -16.85
N LEU A 12 -9.29 5.16 -15.83
CA LEU A 12 -10.57 5.67 -15.36
C LEU A 12 -10.79 7.09 -15.87
N PRO A 13 -12.01 7.40 -16.39
CA PRO A 13 -12.34 8.79 -16.66
C PRO A 13 -12.30 9.63 -15.39
N LEU A 14 -11.77 10.82 -15.45
CA LEU A 14 -11.74 11.72 -14.28
C LEU A 14 -13.15 12.10 -13.81
N ASP A 15 -14.15 11.99 -14.70
CA ASP A 15 -15.55 12.25 -14.36
C ASP A 15 -16.11 11.27 -13.32
N GLU A 16 -15.53 10.08 -13.20
CA GLU A 16 -15.92 9.09 -12.20
C GLU A 16 -15.28 9.36 -10.82
N ILE A 17 -14.32 10.29 -10.75
CA ILE A 17 -13.59 10.63 -9.53
C ILE A 17 -14.06 11.97 -9.01
N GLU A 18 -14.53 12.00 -7.77
CA GLU A 18 -14.88 13.23 -7.09
C GLU A 18 -13.65 13.83 -6.41
N LEU A 19 -13.38 15.09 -6.67
CA LEU A 19 -12.29 15.83 -6.03
C LEU A 19 -12.87 16.81 -5.03
N ARG A 20 -12.49 16.65 -3.77
CA ARG A 20 -12.88 17.53 -2.67
C ARG A 20 -11.69 18.32 -2.20
N THR A 21 -11.88 19.60 -1.95
CA THR A 21 -10.84 20.45 -1.40
C THR A 21 -11.22 20.88 0.02
N SER A 22 -10.21 20.99 0.86
CA SER A 22 -10.38 21.41 2.24
C SER A 22 -9.10 22.09 2.73
N ARG A 23 -9.16 22.68 3.89
CA ARG A 23 -7.98 23.27 4.52
C ARG A 23 -7.08 22.13 5.02
N SER A 24 -5.76 22.32 4.89
CA SER A 24 -4.81 21.36 5.41
C SER A 24 -4.89 21.32 6.94
N SER A 25 -4.72 20.13 7.51
CA SER A 25 -4.65 19.92 8.95
C SER A 25 -3.19 20.01 9.44
N GLY A 26 -3.01 20.35 10.71
CA GLY A 26 -1.72 20.39 11.37
C GLY A 26 -1.20 21.80 11.66
N PRO A 27 -0.05 21.91 12.33
CA PRO A 27 0.55 23.22 12.62
C PRO A 27 0.95 23.90 11.32
N GLY A 28 0.30 24.98 11.01
CA GLY A 28 0.55 25.74 9.80
C GLY A 28 0.37 27.22 10.06
N GLY A 29 1.03 28.05 9.27
CA GLY A 29 0.84 29.49 9.30
C GLY A 29 -0.49 29.91 8.67
N GLN A 30 -0.63 31.21 8.40
CA GLN A 30 -1.84 31.79 7.83
C GLN A 30 -2.29 31.11 6.53
N HIS A 31 -1.35 30.62 5.72
CA HIS A 31 -1.67 29.94 4.47
C HIS A 31 -2.53 28.70 4.71
N ALA A 32 -2.16 27.87 5.69
CA ALA A 32 -2.92 26.67 6.02
C ALA A 32 -4.33 26.97 6.53
N ASN A 33 -4.53 28.12 7.19
CA ASN A 33 -5.81 28.54 7.74
C ASN A 33 -6.73 29.22 6.73
N VAL A 34 -6.17 29.83 5.67
CA VAL A 34 -6.91 30.63 4.71
C VAL A 34 -7.12 29.90 3.38
N THR A 35 -6.15 29.10 2.95
CA THR A 35 -6.17 28.45 1.63
C THR A 35 -6.54 26.97 1.74
N ALA A 36 -7.56 26.55 0.97
CA ALA A 36 -7.95 25.16 0.85
C ALA A 36 -6.97 24.43 -0.08
N SER A 37 -5.84 23.98 0.46
CA SER A 37 -4.79 23.31 -0.31
C SER A 37 -4.88 21.78 -0.27
N ARG A 38 -5.54 21.21 0.74
CA ARG A 38 -5.73 19.76 0.84
C ARG A 38 -6.73 19.29 -0.21
N VAL A 39 -6.35 18.26 -0.96
CA VAL A 39 -7.23 17.63 -1.97
C VAL A 39 -7.47 16.18 -1.61
N GLU A 40 -8.71 15.77 -1.67
CA GLU A 40 -9.13 14.40 -1.47
C GLU A 40 -9.81 13.89 -2.74
N ALA A 41 -9.33 12.76 -3.27
CA ALA A 41 -9.93 12.07 -4.41
C ALA A 41 -10.80 10.95 -3.88
N VAL A 42 -12.06 10.92 -4.28
CA VAL A 42 -13.05 9.92 -3.87
C VAL A 42 -13.54 9.18 -5.10
N PHE A 43 -13.51 7.86 -5.05
CA PHE A 43 -13.96 7.01 -6.13
C PHE A 43 -15.01 6.01 -5.62
N ASP A 44 -16.18 6.01 -6.25
CA ASP A 44 -17.24 5.04 -5.95
C ASP A 44 -17.12 3.87 -6.91
N VAL A 45 -16.69 2.73 -6.38
CA VAL A 45 -16.42 1.51 -7.16
C VAL A 45 -17.68 0.99 -7.83
N GLN A 46 -18.80 0.97 -7.12
CA GLN A 46 -20.05 0.41 -7.63
C GLN A 46 -20.68 1.26 -8.73
N ALA A 47 -20.47 2.56 -8.66
CA ALA A 47 -21.01 3.51 -9.64
C ALA A 47 -20.20 3.59 -10.94
N SER A 48 -19.03 2.95 -10.99
CA SER A 48 -18.15 3.00 -12.16
C SER A 48 -18.73 2.20 -13.34
N ASP A 49 -18.75 2.83 -14.51
CA ASP A 49 -19.12 2.16 -15.77
C ASP A 49 -17.91 1.53 -16.48
N THR A 50 -16.71 1.88 -16.04
CA THR A 50 -15.44 1.44 -16.65
C THR A 50 -14.97 0.10 -16.11
N LEU A 51 -15.21 -0.18 -14.83
CA LEU A 51 -14.77 -1.40 -14.18
C LEU A 51 -15.74 -2.56 -14.49
N SER A 52 -15.16 -3.75 -14.71
CA SER A 52 -15.96 -4.99 -14.80
C SER A 52 -16.45 -5.42 -13.41
N ASP A 53 -17.42 -6.31 -13.37
CA ASP A 53 -17.96 -6.84 -12.11
C ASP A 53 -16.88 -7.53 -11.27
N ASP A 54 -15.96 -8.27 -11.91
CA ASP A 54 -14.83 -8.91 -11.23
C ASP A 54 -13.87 -7.90 -10.62
N GLN A 55 -13.58 -6.83 -11.35
CA GLN A 55 -12.72 -5.74 -10.86
C GLN A 55 -13.37 -5.03 -9.69
N LYS A 56 -14.66 -4.73 -9.77
CA LYS A 56 -15.42 -4.13 -8.67
C LYS A 56 -15.38 -5.02 -7.42
N ALA A 57 -15.61 -6.31 -7.59
CA ALA A 57 -15.60 -7.28 -6.50
C ALA A 57 -14.23 -7.33 -5.81
N ARG A 58 -13.14 -7.33 -6.57
CA ARG A 58 -11.77 -7.33 -6.02
C ARG A 58 -11.45 -6.08 -5.22
N ILE A 59 -11.80 -4.92 -5.77
CA ILE A 59 -11.56 -3.65 -5.10
C ILE A 59 -12.39 -3.56 -3.83
N CYS A 60 -13.67 -3.90 -3.89
CA CYS A 60 -14.57 -3.87 -2.73
C CYS A 60 -14.10 -4.82 -1.62
N ALA A 61 -13.56 -5.99 -1.98
CA ALA A 61 -13.06 -6.97 -1.00
C ALA A 61 -11.83 -6.45 -0.25
N ARG A 62 -11.01 -5.62 -0.87
CA ARG A 62 -9.76 -5.12 -0.28
C ARG A 62 -9.87 -3.71 0.29
N LEU A 63 -10.58 -2.83 -0.38
CA LEU A 63 -10.64 -1.40 -0.05
C LEU A 63 -12.05 -0.92 0.31
N GLY A 64 -13.07 -1.74 0.07
CA GLY A 64 -14.46 -1.36 0.26
C GLY A 64 -15.08 -0.69 -0.96
N PRO A 65 -16.37 -0.32 -0.87
CA PRO A 65 -17.12 0.23 -2.02
C PRO A 65 -16.72 1.65 -2.40
N ARG A 66 -16.03 2.35 -1.51
CA ARG A 66 -15.57 3.73 -1.73
C ARG A 66 -14.09 3.82 -1.40
N VAL A 67 -13.29 4.27 -2.35
CA VAL A 67 -11.84 4.40 -2.21
C VAL A 67 -11.50 5.89 -2.18
N THR A 68 -10.71 6.28 -1.19
CA THR A 68 -10.28 7.67 -1.04
C THR A 68 -8.77 7.77 -0.98
N ALA A 69 -8.24 8.87 -1.48
CA ALA A 69 -6.84 9.21 -1.34
C ALA A 69 -6.72 10.73 -1.18
N ALA A 70 -5.92 11.15 -0.23
CA ALA A 70 -5.77 12.57 0.08
C ALA A 70 -4.31 13.01 -0.05
N ALA A 71 -4.11 14.27 -0.37
CA ALA A 71 -2.80 14.90 -0.43
C ALA A 71 -2.87 16.30 0.13
N GLN A 72 -1.96 16.61 1.04
CA GLN A 72 -1.77 17.95 1.61
C GLN A 72 -0.27 18.27 1.75
N ASP A 73 0.56 17.61 0.97
CA ASP A 73 2.02 17.63 1.07
C ASP A 73 2.62 18.98 0.67
N THR A 74 1.93 19.71 -0.22
CA THR A 74 2.41 20.97 -0.76
C THR A 74 1.41 22.11 -0.46
N ARG A 75 1.86 23.33 -0.67
CA ARG A 75 0.99 24.52 -0.58
C ARG A 75 0.12 24.72 -1.83
N SER A 76 0.46 24.03 -2.92
CA SER A 76 -0.24 24.13 -4.19
C SER A 76 -1.39 23.13 -4.24
N GLN A 77 -2.61 23.64 -4.35
CA GLN A 77 -3.80 22.80 -4.54
C GLN A 77 -3.68 21.94 -5.80
N HIS A 78 -3.14 22.51 -6.88
CA HIS A 78 -2.96 21.78 -8.14
C HIS A 78 -2.01 20.58 -7.98
N ARG A 79 -0.86 20.77 -7.31
CA ARG A 79 0.08 19.67 -7.04
C ARG A 79 -0.52 18.62 -6.12
N ASN A 80 -1.26 19.03 -5.12
CA ASN A 80 -1.95 18.10 -4.22
C ASN A 80 -3.02 17.32 -4.96
N ARG A 81 -3.71 17.94 -5.90
CA ARG A 81 -4.67 17.25 -6.78
C ARG A 81 -4.00 16.12 -7.57
N GLU A 82 -2.88 16.41 -8.20
CA GLU A 82 -2.10 15.40 -8.94
C GLU A 82 -1.61 14.26 -8.02
N LEU A 83 -1.12 14.60 -6.84
CA LEU A 83 -0.69 13.62 -5.84
C LEU A 83 -1.85 12.74 -5.36
N ALA A 84 -3.01 13.33 -5.09
CA ALA A 84 -4.19 12.58 -4.66
C ALA A 84 -4.64 11.59 -5.74
N LEU A 85 -4.65 12.01 -7.00
CA LEU A 85 -4.99 11.15 -8.13
C LEU A 85 -3.97 10.02 -8.32
N THR A 86 -2.68 10.31 -8.19
CA THR A 86 -1.61 9.31 -8.26
C THR A 86 -1.74 8.28 -7.15
N ARG A 87 -2.02 8.71 -5.93
CA ARG A 87 -2.23 7.83 -4.78
C ARG A 87 -3.48 6.96 -4.94
N LEU A 88 -4.55 7.53 -5.47
CA LEU A 88 -5.77 6.78 -5.79
C LEU A 88 -5.50 5.70 -6.81
N ALA A 89 -4.81 6.04 -7.91
CA ALA A 89 -4.43 5.09 -8.95
C ALA A 89 -3.58 3.94 -8.39
N SER A 90 -2.62 4.25 -7.55
CA SER A 90 -1.75 3.27 -6.91
C SER A 90 -2.53 2.32 -6.00
N ARG A 91 -3.47 2.82 -5.22
CA ARG A 91 -4.32 1.99 -4.35
C ARG A 91 -5.21 1.06 -5.16
N LEU A 92 -5.81 1.55 -6.23
CA LEU A 92 -6.66 0.75 -7.11
C LEU A 92 -5.85 -0.33 -7.85
N ALA A 93 -4.66 0.02 -8.35
CA ALA A 93 -3.77 -0.94 -9.01
C ALA A 93 -3.36 -2.07 -8.06
N SER A 94 -3.01 -1.74 -6.82
CA SER A 94 -2.66 -2.72 -5.79
C SER A 94 -3.83 -3.63 -5.44
N ALA A 95 -5.04 -3.08 -5.39
CA ALA A 95 -6.25 -3.86 -5.09
C ALA A 95 -6.62 -4.84 -6.21
N LEU A 96 -6.27 -4.49 -7.45
CA LEU A 96 -6.54 -5.33 -8.63
C LEU A 96 -5.46 -6.39 -8.86
N GLU A 97 -4.33 -6.29 -8.17
CA GLU A 97 -3.23 -7.24 -8.32
C GLU A 97 -3.61 -8.62 -7.79
N VAL A 98 -3.46 -9.63 -8.65
CA VAL A 98 -3.67 -11.03 -8.28
C VAL A 98 -2.34 -11.60 -7.80
N ARG A 99 -2.21 -11.79 -6.49
CA ARG A 99 -1.02 -12.41 -5.93
C ARG A 99 -1.09 -13.91 -6.09
N ARG A 100 0.01 -14.50 -6.54
CA ARG A 100 0.13 -15.96 -6.58
C ARG A 100 0.03 -16.50 -5.15
N PRO A 101 -0.76 -17.56 -4.93
CA PRO A 101 -0.79 -18.19 -3.61
C PRO A 101 0.62 -18.69 -3.26
N ARG A 102 1.01 -18.42 -2.02
CA ARG A 102 2.30 -18.87 -1.53
C ARG A 102 2.28 -20.39 -1.37
N THR A 103 3.09 -21.07 -2.17
CA THR A 103 3.24 -22.52 -2.03
C THR A 103 4.24 -22.83 -0.92
N LYS A 104 3.91 -23.83 -0.12
CA LYS A 104 4.85 -24.33 0.88
C LYS A 104 6.05 -24.95 0.16
N THR A 105 7.22 -24.42 0.43
CA THR A 105 8.47 -24.99 -0.06
C THR A 105 9.14 -25.78 1.05
N ARG A 106 9.84 -26.85 0.68
CA ARG A 106 10.66 -27.58 1.63
C ARG A 106 11.97 -26.83 1.86
N PRO A 107 12.50 -26.87 3.09
CA PRO A 107 13.83 -26.34 3.34
C PRO A 107 14.87 -27.01 2.44
N THR A 108 15.82 -26.24 1.92
CA THR A 108 16.91 -26.78 1.12
C THR A 108 17.88 -27.59 2.00
N ARG A 109 18.58 -28.54 1.40
CA ARG A 109 19.63 -29.30 2.12
C ARG A 109 20.69 -28.37 2.72
N ALA A 110 21.06 -27.34 1.99
CA ALA A 110 22.02 -26.34 2.46
C ALA A 110 21.51 -25.57 3.70
N SER A 111 20.22 -25.18 3.71
CA SER A 111 19.64 -24.50 4.87
C SER A 111 19.54 -25.41 6.09
N GLN A 112 19.22 -26.70 5.88
CA GLN A 112 19.21 -27.70 6.95
C GLN A 112 20.59 -27.91 7.54
N ARG A 113 21.64 -28.00 6.71
CA ARG A 113 23.03 -28.09 7.16
C ARG A 113 23.43 -26.87 8.01
N ARG A 114 23.12 -25.69 7.54
CA ARG A 114 23.41 -24.44 8.27
C ARG A 114 22.72 -24.42 9.63
N ARG A 115 21.47 -24.87 9.66
CA ARG A 115 20.71 -24.98 10.91
C ARG A 115 21.36 -25.94 11.90
N ILE A 116 21.78 -27.12 11.43
CA ILE A 116 22.43 -28.15 12.22
C ILE A 116 23.79 -27.63 12.73
N GLU A 117 24.58 -26.99 11.87
CA GLU A 117 25.88 -26.40 12.27
C GLU A 117 25.71 -25.32 13.32
N SER A 118 24.73 -24.42 13.17
CA SER A 118 24.40 -23.41 14.18
C SER A 118 24.02 -24.05 15.50
N LYS A 119 23.24 -25.11 15.46
CA LYS A 119 22.82 -25.85 16.64
C LYS A 119 23.98 -26.51 17.35
N LYS A 120 24.90 -27.11 16.59
CA LYS A 120 26.14 -27.69 17.14
C LYS A 120 27.04 -26.66 17.79
N ARG A 121 27.24 -25.51 17.15
CA ARG A 121 28.04 -24.40 17.70
C ARG A 121 27.46 -23.92 19.01
N ARG A 122 26.15 -23.75 19.10
CA ARG A 122 25.47 -23.36 20.34
C ARG A 122 25.62 -24.40 21.44
N ALA A 123 25.54 -25.67 21.08
CA ALA A 123 25.75 -26.79 22.02
C ALA A 123 27.19 -26.80 22.55
N ASP A 124 28.17 -26.57 21.67
CA ASP A 124 29.59 -26.52 22.07
C ASP A 124 29.86 -25.34 22.99
N VAL A 125 29.31 -24.15 22.68
CA VAL A 125 29.42 -22.99 23.57
C VAL A 125 28.79 -23.27 24.93
N LYS A 126 27.64 -23.92 24.94
CA LYS A 126 26.96 -24.32 26.18
C LYS A 126 27.77 -25.28 27.03
N ARG A 127 28.43 -26.27 26.38
CA ARG A 127 29.32 -27.21 27.07
C ARG A 127 30.51 -26.49 27.65
N GLY A 128 31.12 -25.54 26.94
CA GLY A 128 32.25 -24.76 27.42
C GLY A 128 31.92 -23.88 28.62
N ARG A 129 30.63 -23.51 28.78
CA ARG A 129 30.15 -22.73 29.92
C ARG A 129 29.86 -23.56 31.15
N ARG A 130 29.71 -24.88 31.01
CA ARG A 130 29.61 -25.75 32.18
C ARG A 130 30.95 -25.75 32.89
N ARG A 131 30.93 -25.45 34.19
CA ARG A 131 32.12 -25.62 35.00
C ARG A 131 32.53 -27.09 35.00
N PRO A 132 33.76 -27.40 34.66
CA PRO A 132 34.23 -28.72 34.88
C PRO A 132 34.14 -29.06 36.36
N ASP A 133 33.62 -30.22 36.68
CA ASP A 133 33.62 -30.70 38.06
C ASP A 133 35.08 -30.74 38.52
N MET A 134 35.42 -29.91 39.47
CA MET A 134 36.72 -29.89 40.07
C MET A 134 36.71 -30.84 41.26
N ASP A 135 37.16 -32.04 41.00
CA ASP A 135 37.45 -32.97 42.06
C ASP A 135 38.89 -32.81 42.53
#